data_5790125b8ebe473254be14ae0fe896ec
#
_entry.id   5790125b8ebe473254be14ae0fe896ec
#
_cell.length_a   1.000
_cell.length_b   1.000
_cell.length_c   1.000
_cell.angle_alpha   90.00
_cell.angle_beta   90.00
_cell.angle_gamma   90.00
#
_symmetry.space_group_name_H-M   'P 1'
#
loop_
_entity.id
_entity.type
_entity.pdbx_description
1 polymer ?
#
loop_
_entity_poly.entity_id
_entity_poly.type
_entity_poly.pdbx_seq_one_letter_code
_entity_poly.pdbx_strand_id
1 'polypeptide(L)'
;MKWNRKKVLSAFIAVIMVMAGMEAFAEAPEGEPMTKKIVQTAGRDMLGKTAPDFARYNDDILFGEVWNKQDNLSVKQRSMITVVSLVSQGITDSSLKYHIQNAKNNGVTLEEMADTITQVSFYAGWPKAWAAFRLVKEVYEVTE
;
A
#
# COMPACT_ATOMS: atom_id res chain seq x y z
N MET A 1 -16.29 -37.83 48.69
CA MET A 1 -15.66 -37.72 47.35
C MET A 1 -14.50 -36.71 47.47
N LYS A 2 -13.25 -37.19 47.50
CA LYS A 2 -12.07 -36.31 47.69
C LYS A 2 -11.65 -35.76 46.34
N TRP A 3 -11.86 -34.48 46.13
CA TRP A 3 -11.47 -33.77 44.90
C TRP A 3 -9.94 -33.61 44.84
N ASN A 4 -9.34 -34.11 43.79
CA ASN A 4 -7.89 -34.10 43.60
C ASN A 4 -7.40 -32.68 43.22
N ARG A 5 -6.91 -31.93 44.21
CA ARG A 5 -6.43 -30.56 44.05
C ARG A 5 -5.33 -30.40 43.01
N LYS A 6 -4.57 -31.45 42.67
CA LYS A 6 -3.50 -31.41 41.65
C LYS A 6 -4.05 -31.31 40.23
N LYS A 7 -5.26 -31.89 39.94
CA LYS A 7 -5.88 -31.80 38.63
C LYS A 7 -6.52 -30.43 38.35
N VAL A 8 -6.98 -29.74 39.39
CA VAL A 8 -7.54 -28.40 39.26
C VAL A 8 -6.45 -27.36 38.98
N LEU A 9 -5.27 -27.54 39.61
CA LEU A 9 -4.13 -26.63 39.40
C LEU A 9 -3.54 -26.74 37.98
N SER A 10 -3.47 -27.98 37.41
CA SER A 10 -3.04 -28.18 36.03
C SER A 10 -4.00 -27.57 35.00
N ALA A 11 -5.32 -27.59 35.26
CA ALA A 11 -6.31 -26.97 34.39
C ALA A 11 -6.21 -25.43 34.40
N PHE A 12 -5.92 -24.84 35.56
CA PHE A 12 -5.73 -23.38 35.67
C PHE A 12 -4.43 -22.90 35.00
N ILE A 13 -3.34 -23.67 35.07
CA ILE A 13 -2.09 -23.33 34.41
C ILE A 13 -2.24 -23.41 32.87
N ALA A 14 -2.98 -24.40 32.36
CA ALA A 14 -3.26 -24.51 30.92
C ALA A 14 -4.12 -23.35 30.37
N VAL A 15 -5.08 -22.87 31.17
CA VAL A 15 -5.94 -21.72 30.78
C VAL A 15 -5.15 -20.40 30.82
N ILE A 16 -4.21 -20.24 31.77
CA ILE A 16 -3.37 -19.04 31.83
C ILE A 16 -2.37 -19.00 30.66
N MET A 17 -1.83 -20.15 30.20
CA MET A 17 -0.96 -20.18 29.02
C MET A 17 -1.67 -19.90 27.69
N VAL A 18 -2.96 -20.20 27.57
CA VAL A 18 -3.75 -19.85 26.38
C VAL A 18 -4.10 -18.35 26.36
N MET A 19 -4.22 -17.70 27.52
CA MET A 19 -4.50 -16.26 27.60
C MET A 19 -3.22 -15.41 27.42
N ALA A 20 -2.03 -15.95 27.66
CA ALA A 20 -0.75 -15.25 27.43
C ALA A 20 -0.31 -15.25 25.95
N GLY A 21 -0.98 -16.00 25.06
CA GLY A 21 -0.72 -16.02 23.63
C GLY A 21 -1.52 -15.01 22.80
N MET A 22 -2.35 -14.16 23.43
CA MET A 22 -3.14 -13.12 22.74
C MET A 22 -2.59 -11.70 22.93
N GLU A 23 -1.38 -11.56 23.46
CA GLU A 23 -0.72 -10.26 23.57
C GLU A 23 0.35 -10.11 22.51
N ALA A 24 0.01 -9.93 21.28
CA ALA A 24 0.84 -9.26 20.29
C ALA A 24 0.05 -9.00 18.98
N PHE A 25 -1.12 -8.44 19.07
CA PHE A 25 -1.42 -7.42 18.06
C PHE A 25 -0.66 -6.18 18.55
N ALA A 26 0.58 -6.06 18.10
CA ALA A 26 1.31 -4.83 18.25
C ALA A 26 0.39 -3.73 17.71
N GLU A 27 0.02 -2.78 18.57
CA GLU A 27 -0.54 -1.51 18.16
C GLU A 27 0.29 -1.03 16.98
N ALA A 28 -0.36 -0.82 15.84
CA ALA A 28 0.32 -0.21 14.69
C ALA A 28 0.95 1.08 15.24
N PRO A 29 2.21 1.38 14.91
CA PRO A 29 2.87 2.56 15.43
C PRO A 29 1.96 3.76 15.15
N GLU A 30 1.68 4.54 16.21
CA GLU A 30 0.92 5.77 16.15
C GLU A 30 1.40 6.58 14.95
N GLY A 31 0.45 7.00 14.10
CA GLY A 31 0.67 7.49 12.76
C GLY A 31 1.84 8.46 12.66
N GLU A 32 2.66 8.25 11.65
CA GLU A 32 3.66 9.23 11.24
C GLU A 32 3.01 10.62 11.10
N PRO A 33 3.69 11.70 11.49
CA PRO A 33 3.11 13.04 11.46
C PRO A 33 2.55 13.35 10.08
N MET A 34 1.35 13.92 10.05
CA MET A 34 0.60 14.33 8.85
C MET A 34 1.55 14.92 7.81
N THR A 35 1.82 14.16 6.77
CA THR A 35 2.75 14.54 5.74
C THR A 35 2.16 15.66 4.86
N LYS A 36 3.03 16.40 4.20
CA LYS A 36 2.74 17.56 3.34
C LYS A 36 1.48 17.36 2.49
N LYS A 37 0.59 18.36 2.47
CA LYS A 37 -0.60 18.38 1.62
C LYS A 37 -0.23 18.17 0.15
N ILE A 38 -0.90 17.23 -0.49
CA ILE A 38 -0.74 16.95 -1.92
C ILE A 38 -1.54 18.00 -2.70
N VAL A 39 -0.88 18.62 -3.65
CA VAL A 39 -1.50 19.53 -4.63
C VAL A 39 -1.10 19.05 -6.01
N GLN A 40 -2.07 18.92 -6.91
CA GLN A 40 -1.88 18.52 -8.29
C GLN A 40 -2.58 19.51 -9.22
N THR A 41 -1.93 19.87 -10.30
CA THR A 41 -2.47 20.78 -11.35
C THR A 41 -2.40 20.16 -12.74
N ALA A 42 -1.84 18.97 -12.87
CA ALA A 42 -1.61 18.32 -14.15
C ALA A 42 -2.90 18.13 -14.98
N GLY A 43 -4.03 17.91 -14.32
CA GLY A 43 -5.31 17.84 -15.00
C GLY A 43 -5.64 19.15 -15.73
N ARG A 44 -5.55 20.27 -15.05
CA ARG A 44 -5.81 21.60 -15.62
C ARG A 44 -4.78 21.97 -16.67
N ASP A 45 -3.51 21.70 -16.40
CA ASP A 45 -2.42 22.06 -17.30
C ASP A 45 -2.51 21.32 -18.64
N MET A 46 -2.89 20.05 -18.62
CA MET A 46 -2.93 19.20 -19.82
C MET A 46 -4.30 19.17 -20.50
N LEU A 47 -5.38 19.15 -19.73
CA LEU A 47 -6.73 18.86 -20.21
C LEU A 47 -7.75 19.96 -19.90
N GLY A 48 -7.37 21.03 -19.22
CA GLY A 48 -8.31 22.04 -18.75
C GLY A 48 -9.14 22.70 -19.87
N LYS A 49 -8.60 22.80 -21.09
CA LYS A 49 -9.32 23.32 -22.26
C LYS A 49 -10.17 22.26 -22.97
N THR A 50 -9.73 20.99 -22.92
CA THR A 50 -10.38 19.91 -23.68
C THR A 50 -11.42 19.18 -22.83
N ALA A 51 -11.13 18.97 -21.56
CA ALA A 51 -11.99 18.23 -20.64
C ALA A 51 -11.96 18.88 -19.23
N PRO A 52 -12.57 20.06 -19.06
CA PRO A 52 -12.46 20.86 -17.83
C PRO A 52 -12.99 20.13 -16.59
N ASP A 53 -14.08 19.39 -16.71
CA ASP A 53 -14.63 18.63 -15.58
C ASP A 53 -13.72 17.48 -15.18
N PHE A 54 -13.15 16.75 -16.14
CA PHE A 54 -12.16 15.70 -15.85
C PHE A 54 -10.93 16.29 -15.14
N ALA A 55 -10.41 17.41 -15.65
CA ALA A 55 -9.29 18.12 -15.04
C ALA A 55 -9.58 18.52 -13.59
N ARG A 56 -10.77 19.06 -13.33
CA ARG A 56 -11.24 19.41 -12.00
C ARG A 56 -11.36 18.18 -11.10
N TYR A 57 -11.95 17.09 -11.57
CA TYR A 57 -12.06 15.86 -10.77
C TYR A 57 -10.71 15.27 -10.44
N ASN A 58 -9.75 15.30 -11.38
CA ASN A 58 -8.39 14.86 -11.14
C ASN A 58 -7.71 15.72 -10.07
N ASP A 59 -7.70 17.03 -10.24
CA ASP A 59 -6.89 17.91 -9.40
C ASP A 59 -7.53 18.15 -8.02
N ASP A 60 -8.84 18.46 -7.99
CA ASP A 60 -9.52 18.86 -6.75
C ASP A 60 -10.05 17.66 -5.95
N ILE A 61 -10.68 16.70 -6.63
CA ILE A 61 -11.32 15.59 -5.92
C ILE A 61 -10.33 14.47 -5.68
N LEU A 62 -9.69 13.92 -6.73
CA LEU A 62 -8.78 12.81 -6.56
C LEU A 62 -7.58 13.21 -5.69
N PHE A 63 -6.81 14.21 -6.13
CA PHE A 63 -5.62 14.61 -5.39
C PHE A 63 -5.92 15.57 -4.24
N GLY A 64 -6.85 16.52 -4.43
CA GLY A 64 -7.21 17.50 -3.41
C GLY A 64 -7.94 16.95 -2.21
N GLU A 65 -8.77 15.93 -2.40
CA GLU A 65 -9.55 15.33 -1.31
C GLU A 65 -9.12 13.90 -1.01
N VAL A 66 -9.18 12.96 -1.99
CA VAL A 66 -8.99 11.53 -1.72
C VAL A 66 -7.57 11.22 -1.27
N TRP A 67 -6.55 11.73 -1.98
CA TRP A 67 -5.16 11.53 -1.61
C TRP A 67 -4.74 12.26 -0.33
N ASN A 68 -5.45 13.30 0.04
CA ASN A 68 -5.21 14.05 1.28
C ASN A 68 -5.93 13.47 2.51
N LYS A 69 -6.74 12.42 2.38
CA LYS A 69 -7.28 11.66 3.51
C LYS A 69 -6.21 10.73 4.08
N GLN A 70 -5.26 11.28 4.81
CA GLN A 70 -4.08 10.54 5.29
C GLN A 70 -4.30 9.85 6.65
N ASP A 71 -5.43 10.09 7.32
CA ASP A 71 -5.75 9.53 8.63
C ASP A 71 -5.81 7.99 8.63
N ASN A 72 -6.31 7.39 7.54
CA ASN A 72 -6.48 5.93 7.43
C ASN A 72 -5.46 5.27 6.49
N LEU A 73 -5.05 5.97 5.45
CA LEU A 73 -4.09 5.48 4.44
C LEU A 73 -3.07 6.56 4.15
N SER A 74 -1.82 6.28 4.45
CA SER A 74 -0.71 7.16 4.09
C SER A 74 -0.58 7.32 2.57
N VAL A 75 0.09 8.39 2.14
CA VAL A 75 0.41 8.61 0.72
C VAL A 75 1.21 7.45 0.12
N LYS A 76 2.11 6.88 0.90
CA LYS A 76 2.87 5.68 0.56
C LYS A 76 1.96 4.49 0.24
N GLN A 77 1.02 4.18 1.13
CA GLN A 77 0.05 3.09 0.93
C GLN A 77 -0.84 3.34 -0.29
N ARG A 78 -1.32 4.58 -0.49
CA ARG A 78 -2.10 4.95 -1.68
C ARG A 78 -1.30 4.73 -2.97
N SER A 79 -0.02 5.06 -2.98
CA SER A 79 0.87 4.82 -4.12
C SER A 79 0.99 3.34 -4.45
N MET A 80 1.17 2.48 -3.44
CA MET A 80 1.22 1.03 -3.62
C MET A 80 -0.11 0.49 -4.18
N ILE A 81 -1.25 0.92 -3.63
CA ILE A 81 -2.60 0.55 -4.10
C ILE A 81 -2.78 0.95 -5.58
N THR A 82 -2.32 2.14 -5.97
CA THR A 82 -2.41 2.61 -7.36
C THR A 82 -1.57 1.73 -8.28
N VAL A 83 -0.33 1.41 -7.92
CA VAL A 83 0.53 0.49 -8.70
C VAL A 83 -0.13 -0.89 -8.83
N VAL A 84 -0.62 -1.47 -7.74
CA VAL A 84 -1.35 -2.75 -7.75
C VAL A 84 -2.55 -2.71 -8.70
N SER A 85 -3.33 -1.63 -8.65
CA SER A 85 -4.51 -1.45 -9.50
C SER A 85 -4.15 -1.44 -10.98
N LEU A 86 -3.08 -0.73 -11.37
CA LEU A 86 -2.62 -0.67 -12.75
C LEU A 86 -2.07 -2.02 -13.23
N VAL A 87 -1.21 -2.66 -12.44
CA VAL A 87 -0.68 -4.00 -12.76
C VAL A 87 -1.82 -5.00 -12.93
N SER A 88 -2.81 -4.99 -12.05
CA SER A 88 -3.95 -5.91 -12.12
C SER A 88 -4.77 -5.74 -13.40
N GLN A 89 -4.90 -4.51 -13.89
CA GLN A 89 -5.57 -4.20 -15.15
C GLN A 89 -4.71 -4.49 -16.40
N GLY A 90 -3.42 -4.77 -16.23
CA GLY A 90 -2.48 -4.99 -17.33
C GLY A 90 -1.96 -3.69 -17.96
N ILE A 91 -2.11 -2.56 -17.27
CA ILE A 91 -1.51 -1.29 -17.67
C ILE A 91 -0.03 -1.35 -17.27
N THR A 92 0.85 -1.52 -18.25
CA THR A 92 2.29 -1.74 -18.05
C THR A 92 3.15 -0.83 -18.95
N ASP A 93 2.62 0.31 -19.29
CA ASP A 93 3.23 1.36 -20.11
C ASP A 93 3.82 2.52 -19.26
N SER A 94 3.96 3.68 -19.88
CA SER A 94 4.45 4.89 -19.23
C SER A 94 3.59 5.35 -18.05
N SER A 95 2.29 5.03 -18.03
CA SER A 95 1.41 5.35 -16.90
C SER A 95 1.85 4.58 -15.65
N LEU A 96 2.13 3.27 -15.77
CA LEU A 96 2.64 2.49 -14.65
C LEU A 96 4.01 3.02 -14.21
N LYS A 97 4.92 3.33 -15.15
CA LYS A 97 6.24 3.89 -14.82
C LYS A 97 6.12 5.17 -13.99
N TYR A 98 5.23 6.08 -14.40
CA TYR A 98 4.95 7.31 -13.65
C TYR A 98 4.47 7.02 -12.22
N HIS A 99 3.57 6.06 -12.03
CA HIS A 99 3.07 5.72 -10.70
C HIS A 99 4.08 4.98 -9.84
N ILE A 100 4.98 4.16 -10.42
CA ILE A 100 6.12 3.58 -9.69
C ILE A 100 7.09 4.69 -9.24
N GLN A 101 7.36 5.68 -10.10
CA GLN A 101 8.18 6.83 -9.73
C GLN A 101 7.55 7.63 -8.58
N ASN A 102 6.24 7.87 -8.63
CA ASN A 102 5.53 8.53 -7.54
C ASN A 102 5.57 7.72 -6.25
N ALA A 103 5.46 6.40 -6.33
CA ALA A 103 5.58 5.53 -5.17
C ALA A 103 6.98 5.63 -4.53
N LYS A 104 8.05 5.61 -5.34
CA LYS A 104 9.44 5.86 -4.88
C LYS A 104 9.55 7.22 -4.18
N ASN A 105 9.02 8.28 -4.79
CA ASN A 105 9.05 9.64 -4.23
C ASN A 105 8.24 9.76 -2.92
N ASN A 106 7.24 8.91 -2.73
CA ASN A 106 6.41 8.81 -1.53
C ASN A 106 6.94 7.79 -0.50
N GLY A 107 8.20 7.37 -0.65
CA GLY A 107 8.91 6.56 0.33
C GLY A 107 8.67 5.05 0.24
N VAL A 108 8.14 4.54 -0.87
CA VAL A 108 8.11 3.09 -1.13
C VAL A 108 9.51 2.65 -1.51
N THR A 109 10.09 1.70 -0.76
CA THR A 109 11.42 1.17 -1.05
C THR A 109 11.38 0.16 -2.21
N LEU A 110 12.55 -0.20 -2.75
CA LEU A 110 12.65 -1.23 -3.77
C LEU A 110 12.10 -2.57 -3.27
N GLU A 111 12.44 -2.94 -2.03
CA GLU A 111 12.01 -4.19 -1.40
C GLU A 111 10.49 -4.22 -1.23
N GLU A 112 9.89 -3.15 -0.73
CA GLU A 112 8.44 -3.04 -0.59
C GLU A 112 7.72 -3.10 -1.94
N MET A 113 8.28 -2.46 -2.98
CA MET A 113 7.73 -2.52 -4.32
C MET A 113 7.85 -3.92 -4.91
N ALA A 114 8.98 -4.59 -4.71
CA ALA A 114 9.21 -5.95 -5.16
C ALA A 114 8.23 -6.93 -4.49
N ASP A 115 8.07 -6.85 -3.18
CA ASP A 115 7.12 -7.69 -2.44
C ASP A 115 5.67 -7.41 -2.87
N THR A 116 5.31 -6.15 -3.07
CA THR A 116 3.98 -5.75 -3.55
C THR A 116 3.67 -6.38 -4.92
N ILE A 117 4.59 -6.29 -5.89
CA ILE A 117 4.39 -6.87 -7.22
C ILE A 117 4.44 -8.40 -7.18
N THR A 118 5.29 -8.98 -6.33
CA THR A 118 5.33 -10.42 -6.11
C THR A 118 3.98 -10.91 -5.57
N GLN A 119 3.44 -10.29 -4.55
CA GLN A 119 2.12 -10.62 -4.01
C GLN A 119 1.04 -10.54 -5.08
N VAL A 120 0.97 -9.44 -5.83
CA VAL A 120 -0.08 -9.25 -6.84
C VAL A 120 0.05 -10.23 -8.02
N SER A 121 1.24 -10.77 -8.30
CA SER A 121 1.46 -11.71 -9.40
C SER A 121 0.62 -12.99 -9.27
N PHE A 122 0.36 -13.43 -8.04
CA PHE A 122 -0.49 -14.60 -7.75
C PHE A 122 -1.98 -14.35 -8.03
N TYR A 123 -2.42 -13.10 -8.04
CA TYR A 123 -3.82 -12.70 -8.25
C TYR A 123 -4.07 -12.11 -9.63
N ALA A 124 -3.09 -11.42 -10.21
CA ALA A 124 -3.22 -10.72 -11.49
C ALA A 124 -2.52 -11.44 -12.66
N GLY A 125 -1.61 -12.37 -12.36
CA GLY A 125 -0.89 -13.19 -13.34
C GLY A 125 0.55 -12.73 -13.59
N TRP A 126 1.45 -13.70 -13.75
CA TRP A 126 2.89 -13.54 -13.89
C TRP A 126 3.34 -12.65 -15.06
N PRO A 127 2.74 -12.72 -16.27
CA PRO A 127 3.20 -11.88 -17.38
C PRO A 127 3.09 -10.38 -17.08
N LYS A 128 2.05 -9.95 -16.35
CA LYS A 128 1.86 -8.56 -15.94
C LYS A 128 2.93 -8.14 -14.92
N ALA A 129 3.24 -9.01 -13.96
CA ALA A 129 4.29 -8.77 -12.97
C ALA A 129 5.68 -8.64 -13.63
N TRP A 130 6.02 -9.50 -14.59
CA TRP A 130 7.25 -9.38 -15.35
C TRP A 130 7.37 -8.06 -16.09
N ALA A 131 6.28 -7.58 -16.71
CA ALA A 131 6.25 -6.28 -17.34
C ALA A 131 6.45 -5.14 -16.33
N ALA A 132 5.81 -5.23 -15.18
CA ALA A 132 5.96 -4.25 -14.09
C ALA A 132 7.39 -4.23 -13.54
N PHE A 133 8.03 -5.38 -13.32
CA PHE A 133 9.41 -5.45 -12.82
C PHE A 133 10.43 -4.81 -13.75
N ARG A 134 10.22 -4.82 -15.06
CA ARG A 134 11.09 -4.07 -15.99
C ARG A 134 11.06 -2.57 -15.68
N LEU A 135 9.87 -2.02 -15.40
CA LEU A 135 9.71 -0.61 -15.05
C LEU A 135 10.25 -0.30 -13.64
N VAL A 136 10.13 -1.24 -12.70
CA VAL A 136 10.73 -1.11 -11.35
C VAL A 136 12.24 -1.00 -11.46
N LYS A 137 12.90 -1.88 -12.23
CA LYS A 137 14.36 -1.82 -12.46
C LYS A 137 14.78 -0.45 -13.00
N GLU A 138 14.06 0.07 -13.99
CA GLU A 138 14.34 1.39 -14.56
C GLU A 138 14.17 2.52 -13.53
N VAL A 139 13.10 2.52 -12.77
CA VAL A 139 12.78 3.60 -11.81
C VAL A 139 13.71 3.58 -10.62
N TYR A 140 14.04 2.40 -10.10
CA TYR A 140 14.94 2.26 -8.94
C TYR A 140 16.42 2.15 -9.34
N GLU A 141 16.73 2.24 -10.64
CA GLU A 141 18.11 2.24 -11.17
C GLU A 141 18.89 0.96 -10.79
N VAL A 142 18.18 -0.18 -10.82
CA VAL A 142 18.78 -1.48 -10.49
C VAL A 142 19.66 -1.93 -11.66
N THR A 143 20.98 -1.95 -11.46
CA THR A 143 21.96 -2.54 -12.39
C THR A 143 22.17 -4.01 -12.06
N GLU A 144 22.37 -4.84 -13.08
CA GLU A 144 22.79 -6.25 -12.93
C GLU A 144 24.28 -6.36 -12.68
#